data_3abd86692930744b1f0a2f2f9613630e
#
_entry.id   3abd86692930744b1f0a2f2f9613630e
#
_cell.length_a   1.000
_cell.length_b   1.000
_cell.length_c   1.000
_cell.angle_alpha   90.00
_cell.angle_beta   90.00
_cell.angle_gamma   90.00
#
_symmetry.space_group_name_H-M   'P 1'
#
loop_
_entity.id
_entity.type
_entity.pdbx_description
1 polymer ?
#
loop_
_entity_poly.entity_id
_entity_poly.type
_entity_poly.pdbx_seq_one_letter_code
_entity_poly.pdbx_strand_id
1 'polypeptide(L)'
;ENLEEKDSSVVSDDLKKGIIESKLAVVVVSKSYPTSVLCLNQLQTIINFHDEGQLSVLPIFYEVDLSNIRNQTGEYKEAFRNLGEEFSTEKVQAWRSALAKLTSVSSLDSRF
;
A
#
# COMPACT_ATOMS: atom_id res chain seq x y z
N GLU A 1 7.78 18.78 -9.19
CA GLU A 1 6.96 18.51 -8.01
C GLU A 1 7.64 17.51 -7.08
N ASN A 2 7.79 17.86 -5.86
CA ASN A 2 8.54 17.06 -4.91
C ASN A 2 7.60 16.56 -3.80
N LEU A 3 7.32 15.27 -3.78
CA LEU A 3 6.41 14.69 -2.80
C LEU A 3 6.96 14.75 -1.39
N GLU A 4 8.27 14.79 -1.24
CA GLU A 4 8.87 14.82 0.09
C GLU A 4 8.58 16.10 0.84
N GLU A 5 8.18 17.14 0.12
CA GLU A 5 7.85 18.40 0.75
C GLU A 5 6.45 18.41 1.32
N LYS A 6 5.69 17.37 1.06
CA LYS A 6 4.33 17.26 1.55
C LYS A 6 4.30 16.48 2.85
N ASP A 7 3.21 16.65 3.57
CA ASP A 7 2.92 15.77 4.69
C ASP A 7 2.89 14.35 4.15
N SER A 8 3.69 13.46 4.73
CA SER A 8 3.76 12.09 4.26
C SER A 8 2.43 11.35 4.41
N SER A 9 1.48 11.90 5.16
CA SER A 9 0.16 11.31 5.30
C SER A 9 -0.79 11.72 4.17
N VAL A 10 -0.32 12.55 3.23
CA VAL A 10 -1.17 13.06 2.15
C VAL A 10 -0.55 12.72 0.81
N VAL A 11 -1.37 12.16 -0.08
CA VAL A 11 -0.94 11.88 -1.45
C VAL A 11 -1.17 13.16 -2.27
N SER A 12 -0.17 13.55 -3.06
CA SER A 12 -0.25 14.79 -3.82
C SER A 12 -1.38 14.73 -4.85
N ASP A 13 -1.92 15.89 -5.20
CA ASP A 13 -2.99 15.95 -6.18
C ASP A 13 -2.52 15.46 -7.55
N ASP A 14 -1.28 15.78 -7.91
CA ASP A 14 -0.74 15.33 -9.19
C ASP A 14 -0.71 13.81 -9.27
N LEU A 15 -0.31 13.16 -8.19
CA LEU A 15 -0.26 11.72 -8.17
C LEU A 15 -1.67 11.11 -8.23
N LYS A 16 -2.61 11.69 -7.51
CA LYS A 16 -3.99 11.21 -7.54
C LYS A 16 -4.56 11.31 -8.95
N LYS A 17 -4.30 12.42 -9.63
CA LYS A 17 -4.79 12.60 -10.98
C LYS A 17 -4.18 11.57 -11.93
N GLY A 18 -2.88 11.31 -11.79
CA GLY A 18 -2.22 10.31 -12.63
C GLY A 18 -2.79 8.93 -12.42
N ILE A 19 -3.09 8.57 -11.16
CA ILE A 19 -3.66 7.27 -10.84
C ILE A 19 -5.03 7.13 -11.52
N ILE A 20 -5.87 8.13 -11.39
CA ILE A 20 -7.22 8.07 -11.96
C ILE A 20 -7.17 7.98 -13.47
N GLU A 21 -6.32 8.78 -14.10
CA GLU A 21 -6.27 8.84 -15.56
C GLU A 21 -5.71 7.55 -16.16
N SER A 22 -4.79 6.89 -15.46
CA SER A 22 -4.21 5.66 -15.98
C SER A 22 -5.18 4.49 -15.94
N LYS A 23 -6.10 4.51 -14.99
CA LYS A 23 -7.09 3.44 -14.77
C LYS A 23 -6.44 2.10 -14.42
N LEU A 24 -5.15 2.07 -14.27
CA LEU A 24 -4.42 0.88 -13.83
C LEU A 24 -3.26 1.35 -12.96
N ALA A 25 -3.19 0.82 -11.77
CA ALA A 25 -2.07 1.06 -10.87
C ALA A 25 -1.31 -0.23 -10.66
N VAL A 26 0.00 -0.17 -10.83
CA VAL A 26 0.88 -1.29 -10.52
C VAL A 26 1.52 -1.02 -9.18
N VAL A 27 1.35 -1.94 -8.25
CA VAL A 27 1.84 -1.79 -6.89
C VAL A 27 2.86 -2.88 -6.63
N VAL A 28 4.13 -2.49 -6.48
CA VAL A 28 5.20 -3.45 -6.19
C VAL A 28 5.39 -3.50 -4.68
N VAL A 29 5.17 -4.66 -4.11
CA VAL A 29 5.22 -4.87 -2.67
C VAL A 29 6.41 -5.75 -2.33
N SER A 30 7.29 -5.25 -1.48
CA SER A 30 8.48 -5.97 -1.05
C SER A 30 8.47 -6.06 0.48
N LYS A 31 9.54 -6.65 1.01
CA LYS A 31 9.68 -6.77 2.46
C LYS A 31 9.69 -5.42 3.16
N SER A 32 10.22 -4.40 2.50
CA SER A 32 10.35 -3.08 3.12
C SER A 32 9.14 -2.19 2.87
N TYR A 33 8.14 -2.67 2.14
CA TYR A 33 7.00 -1.83 1.79
C TYR A 33 6.35 -1.16 3.02
N PRO A 34 6.11 -1.89 4.12
CA PRO A 34 5.43 -1.28 5.26
C PRO A 34 6.31 -0.33 6.07
N THR A 35 7.56 -0.18 5.71
CA THR A 35 8.41 0.80 6.40
C THR A 35 8.28 2.19 5.80
N SER A 36 7.56 2.34 4.70
CA SER A 36 7.40 3.62 4.03
C SER A 36 5.98 4.13 4.21
N VAL A 37 5.83 5.18 5.01
CA VAL A 37 4.53 5.80 5.24
C VAL A 37 3.97 6.34 3.94
N LEU A 38 4.84 6.87 3.07
CA LEU A 38 4.38 7.38 1.77
C LEU A 38 3.77 6.26 0.94
N CYS A 39 4.42 5.10 0.89
CA CYS A 39 3.87 3.96 0.14
C CYS A 39 2.54 3.50 0.72
N LEU A 40 2.43 3.46 2.05
CA LEU A 40 1.19 3.04 2.69
C LEU A 40 0.05 4.00 2.40
N ASN A 41 0.34 5.30 2.40
CA ASN A 41 -0.68 6.29 2.08
C ASN A 41 -1.09 6.23 0.62
N GLN A 42 -0.14 6.00 -0.28
CA GLN A 42 -0.46 5.82 -1.69
C GLN A 42 -1.32 4.58 -1.90
N LEU A 43 -0.99 3.51 -1.20
CA LEU A 43 -1.77 2.29 -1.31
C LEU A 43 -3.20 2.52 -0.84
N GLN A 44 -3.38 3.24 0.25
CA GLN A 44 -4.71 3.52 0.75
C GLN A 44 -5.54 4.29 -0.28
N THR A 45 -4.92 5.27 -0.94
CA THR A 45 -5.59 6.01 -2.00
C THR A 45 -5.95 5.10 -3.17
N ILE A 46 -5.02 4.25 -3.59
CA ILE A 46 -5.23 3.33 -4.70
C ILE A 46 -6.37 2.37 -4.40
N ILE A 47 -6.38 1.81 -3.20
CA ILE A 47 -7.42 0.86 -2.81
C ILE A 47 -8.78 1.54 -2.76
N ASN A 48 -8.83 2.79 -2.30
CA ASN A 48 -10.10 3.51 -2.27
C ASN A 48 -10.68 3.68 -3.67
N PHE A 49 -9.84 4.07 -4.64
CA PHE A 49 -10.30 4.19 -6.02
C PHE A 49 -10.71 2.84 -6.61
N HIS A 50 -9.97 1.79 -6.25
CA HIS A 50 -10.29 0.46 -6.71
C HIS A 50 -11.66 0.00 -6.17
N ASP A 51 -11.91 0.25 -4.90
CA ASP A 51 -13.19 -0.12 -4.28
C ASP A 51 -14.34 0.62 -4.90
N GLU A 52 -14.10 1.83 -5.42
CA GLU A 52 -15.12 2.62 -6.08
C GLU A 52 -15.31 2.24 -7.55
N GLY A 53 -14.56 1.27 -8.03
CA GLY A 53 -14.66 0.82 -9.41
C GLY A 53 -13.99 1.73 -10.42
N GLN A 54 -13.17 2.65 -9.96
CA GLN A 54 -12.54 3.64 -10.84
C GLN A 54 -11.15 3.26 -11.29
N LEU A 55 -10.59 2.18 -10.73
CA LEU A 55 -9.19 1.86 -10.96
C LEU A 55 -8.97 0.36 -10.85
N SER A 56 -8.22 -0.20 -11.80
CA SER A 56 -7.74 -1.57 -11.69
C SER A 56 -6.39 -1.56 -11.01
N VAL A 57 -6.08 -2.61 -10.24
CA VAL A 57 -4.84 -2.70 -9.51
C VAL A 57 -4.14 -3.99 -9.87
N LEU A 58 -2.86 -3.90 -10.18
CA LEU A 58 -2.02 -5.06 -10.44
C LEU A 58 -0.93 -5.11 -9.37
N PRO A 59 -1.10 -5.93 -8.34
CA PRO A 59 -0.05 -6.06 -7.33
C PRO A 59 1.04 -7.00 -7.82
N ILE A 60 2.27 -6.64 -7.54
CA ILE A 60 3.43 -7.47 -7.82
C ILE A 60 4.17 -7.66 -6.50
N PHE A 61 4.27 -8.91 -6.06
CA PHE A 61 4.89 -9.23 -4.78
C PHE A 61 6.31 -9.71 -5.05
N TYR A 62 7.28 -8.87 -4.69
CA TYR A 62 8.68 -9.09 -5.01
C TYR A 62 9.41 -9.60 -3.78
N GLU A 63 9.84 -10.86 -3.85
CA GLU A 63 10.64 -11.51 -2.81
C GLU A 63 10.02 -11.36 -1.43
N VAL A 64 8.71 -11.52 -1.36
CA VAL A 64 7.98 -11.44 -0.09
C VAL A 64 6.93 -12.55 -0.08
N ASP A 65 6.71 -13.10 1.10
CA ASP A 65 5.74 -14.17 1.28
C ASP A 65 4.35 -13.55 1.46
N LEU A 66 3.41 -13.94 0.59
CA LEU A 66 2.05 -13.43 0.66
C LEU A 66 1.41 -13.66 2.02
N SER A 67 1.72 -14.79 2.67
CA SER A 67 1.13 -15.06 3.96
C SER A 67 1.63 -14.09 5.02
N ASN A 68 2.86 -13.59 4.90
CA ASN A 68 3.35 -12.59 5.82
C ASN A 68 2.59 -11.27 5.67
N ILE A 69 2.23 -10.93 4.43
CA ILE A 69 1.45 -9.72 4.20
C ILE A 69 0.03 -9.91 4.71
N ARG A 70 -0.60 -11.02 4.33
CA ARG A 70 -2.00 -11.27 4.66
C ARG A 70 -2.21 -11.39 6.16
N ASN A 71 -1.31 -12.10 6.83
CA ASN A 71 -1.42 -12.35 8.27
C ASN A 71 -0.62 -11.35 9.09
N GLN A 72 0.20 -10.54 8.42
CA GLN A 72 1.02 -9.50 9.04
C GLN A 72 1.98 -10.08 10.05
N THR A 73 2.75 -11.05 9.57
CA THR A 73 3.78 -11.74 10.35
C THR A 73 5.14 -11.39 9.76
N GLY A 74 6.20 -11.89 10.40
CA GLY A 74 7.56 -11.64 9.93
C GLY A 74 7.90 -10.16 9.96
N GLU A 75 8.51 -9.67 8.89
CA GLU A 75 8.89 -8.26 8.81
C GLU A 75 7.69 -7.33 8.90
N TYR A 76 6.53 -7.79 8.42
CA TYR A 76 5.34 -6.96 8.45
C TYR A 76 4.82 -6.77 9.87
N LYS A 77 4.93 -7.79 10.72
CA LYS A 77 4.54 -7.66 12.11
C LYS A 77 5.38 -6.59 12.82
N GLU A 78 6.68 -6.66 12.60
CA GLU A 78 7.58 -5.72 13.24
C GLU A 78 7.35 -4.30 12.74
N ALA A 79 7.16 -4.14 11.44
CA ALA A 79 6.95 -2.82 10.86
C ALA A 79 5.68 -2.18 11.41
N PHE A 80 4.59 -2.94 11.49
CA PHE A 80 3.34 -2.38 12.00
C PHE A 80 3.37 -2.12 13.49
N ARG A 81 4.16 -2.91 14.22
CA ARG A 81 4.35 -2.61 15.63
C ARG A 81 5.04 -1.25 15.80
N ASN A 82 6.07 -0.99 15.00
CA ASN A 82 6.77 0.29 15.06
C ASN A 82 5.86 1.44 14.62
N LEU A 83 5.05 1.24 13.61
CA LEU A 83 4.11 2.27 13.17
C LEU A 83 3.10 2.60 14.26
N GLY A 84 2.70 1.60 15.04
CA GLY A 84 1.74 1.82 16.10
C GLY A 84 2.27 2.69 17.22
N GLU A 85 3.59 2.88 17.29
CA GLU A 85 4.18 3.77 18.28
C GLU A 85 4.15 5.22 17.85
N GLU A 86 3.95 5.49 16.53
CA GLU A 86 3.99 6.84 15.98
C GLU A 86 2.64 7.33 15.49
N PHE A 87 1.75 6.43 15.13
CA PHE A 87 0.51 6.79 14.48
C PHE A 87 -0.67 6.24 15.25
N SER A 88 -1.84 6.82 15.01
CA SER A 88 -3.05 6.41 15.71
C SER A 88 -3.43 4.99 15.32
N THR A 89 -4.17 4.33 16.19
CA THR A 89 -4.67 2.99 15.95
C THR A 89 -5.51 2.95 14.67
N GLU A 90 -6.33 3.97 14.47
CA GLU A 90 -7.18 4.03 13.29
C GLU A 90 -6.35 4.10 12.00
N LYS A 91 -5.28 4.90 12.02
CA LYS A 91 -4.45 5.03 10.84
C LYS A 91 -3.72 3.73 10.52
N VAL A 92 -3.15 3.11 11.52
CA VAL A 92 -2.44 1.85 11.33
C VAL A 92 -3.41 0.77 10.85
N GLN A 93 -4.61 0.74 11.41
CA GLN A 93 -5.59 -0.25 11.00
C GLN A 93 -6.03 -0.04 9.56
N ALA A 94 -6.14 1.21 9.11
CA ALA A 94 -6.47 1.50 7.72
C ALA A 94 -5.39 0.96 6.78
N TRP A 95 -4.13 1.12 7.15
CA TRP A 95 -3.03 0.59 6.35
C TRP A 95 -3.05 -0.93 6.31
N ARG A 96 -3.31 -1.57 7.46
CA ARG A 96 -3.41 -3.03 7.52
C ARG A 96 -4.52 -3.54 6.61
N SER A 97 -5.66 -2.87 6.66
CA SER A 97 -6.80 -3.25 5.82
C SER A 97 -6.49 -3.10 4.34
N ALA A 98 -5.79 -2.02 3.96
CA ALA A 98 -5.45 -1.79 2.56
C ALA A 98 -4.52 -2.90 2.05
N LEU A 99 -3.53 -3.29 2.85
CA LEU A 99 -2.64 -4.37 2.46
C LEU A 99 -3.36 -5.71 2.36
N ALA A 100 -4.28 -5.98 3.29
CA ALA A 100 -5.04 -7.22 3.24
C ALA A 100 -5.90 -7.27 1.98
N LYS A 101 -6.53 -6.16 1.63
CA LYS A 101 -7.31 -6.10 0.40
C LYS A 101 -6.44 -6.33 -0.83
N LEU A 102 -5.23 -5.79 -0.81
CA LEU A 102 -4.33 -5.96 -1.94
C LEU A 102 -4.01 -7.43 -2.20
N THR A 103 -3.88 -8.22 -1.15
CA THR A 103 -3.56 -9.64 -1.32
C THR A 103 -4.72 -10.44 -1.91
N SER A 104 -5.93 -9.89 -1.89
CA SER A 104 -7.08 -10.58 -2.47
C SER A 104 -7.33 -10.20 -3.92
N VAL A 105 -6.57 -9.25 -4.46
CA VAL A 105 -6.66 -8.88 -5.86
C VAL A 105 -5.76 -9.82 -6.67
N SER A 106 -6.17 -10.15 -7.90
CA SER A 106 -5.33 -10.93 -8.81
C SER A 106 -3.95 -10.33 -8.91
N SER A 107 -2.93 -11.14 -8.82
CA SER A 107 -1.57 -10.62 -8.79
C SER A 107 -0.62 -11.47 -9.59
N LEU A 108 0.52 -10.88 -9.93
CA LEU A 108 1.66 -11.58 -10.47
C LEU A 108 2.64 -11.81 -9.34
N ASP A 109 3.07 -13.07 -9.21
CA ASP A 109 4.05 -13.44 -8.21
C ASP A 109 5.42 -13.49 -8.87
N SER A 110 6.31 -12.62 -8.43
CA SER A 110 7.62 -12.49 -9.06
C SER A 110 8.52 -13.72 -8.85
N ARG A 111 8.08 -14.65 -8.03
CA ARG A 111 8.87 -15.86 -7.81
C ARG A 111 8.78 -16.85 -8.95
N PHE A 112 7.86 -16.64 -9.86
CA PHE A 112 7.81 -17.52 -11.03
C PHE A 112 8.35 -16.90 -12.29
#